data_edc14fd05a7e37e7fc5da968c6f395cf
#
_entry.id   edc14fd05a7e37e7fc5da968c6f395cf
#
_cell.length_a   1.000
_cell.length_b   1.000
_cell.length_c   1.000
_cell.angle_alpha   90.00
_cell.angle_beta   90.00
_cell.angle_gamma   90.00
#
_symmetry.space_group_name_H-M   'P 1'
#
loop_
_entity.id
_entity.type
_entity.pdbx_description
1 polymer ?
#
loop_
_entity_poly.entity_id
_entity_poly.type
_entity_poly.pdbx_seq_one_letter_code
_entity_poly.pdbx_strand_id
1 'polypeptide(L)'
;MIISVNGHITDEKHAMIPVVSKAFLFGFAVFETIRTYNKKVFRLNDYLARLYVSAEMMDFKPKWGFKKTYAEVVRVLKESKWPEAKIRVILTQHNLIVTIEKMKEKAKEMYEKGVKLVSYPGKRTIPRVKKLMDPFCYLAKRHAEECGAYEALLIDPKMYIRECAYANIFWVDGGKLYTTNKDIVFGITRETVVELAGKLDIKCDFDGIKYKSLLNADEIFITQTTSGILPVVEIDGRKIGAGHVGSVTKRLMKAFEELVWQK
;
A
#
# COMPACT_ATOMS: atom_id res chain seq x y z
N MET A 1 -1.42 11.45 18.21
CA MET A 1 -1.96 10.14 17.74
C MET A 1 -3.08 9.72 18.66
N ILE A 2 -4.12 9.05 18.15
CA ILE A 2 -5.16 8.39 18.97
C ILE A 2 -4.89 6.90 18.85
N ILE A 3 -4.89 6.19 19.98
CA ILE A 3 -4.59 4.75 20.03
C ILE A 3 -5.73 4.06 20.77
N SER A 4 -6.21 2.96 20.23
CA SER A 4 -7.07 2.01 20.93
C SER A 4 -6.37 0.65 20.99
N VAL A 5 -6.30 0.08 22.17
CA VAL A 5 -5.83 -1.28 22.42
C VAL A 5 -7.00 -2.07 23.02
N ASN A 6 -7.49 -3.07 22.28
CA ASN A 6 -8.58 -3.95 22.72
C ASN A 6 -9.86 -3.20 23.16
N GLY A 7 -10.21 -2.12 22.44
CA GLY A 7 -11.40 -1.32 22.74
C GLY A 7 -11.19 -0.19 23.76
N HIS A 8 -10.01 -0.06 24.34
CA HIS A 8 -9.68 0.99 25.29
C HIS A 8 -8.80 2.06 24.62
N ILE A 9 -9.29 3.31 24.58
CA ILE A 9 -8.50 4.45 24.11
C ILE A 9 -7.43 4.78 25.14
N THR A 10 -6.21 4.96 24.68
CA THR A 10 -5.03 5.19 25.50
C THR A 10 -4.04 6.11 24.79
N ASP A 11 -3.00 6.53 25.44
CA ASP A 11 -1.87 7.27 24.87
C ASP A 11 -0.69 6.35 24.51
N GLU A 12 0.33 6.92 23.89
CA GLU A 12 1.53 6.17 23.44
C GLU A 12 2.28 5.49 24.58
N LYS A 13 2.30 6.10 25.80
CA LYS A 13 3.03 5.57 26.94
C LYS A 13 2.35 4.35 27.57
N HIS A 14 1.03 4.27 27.44
CA HIS A 14 0.20 3.22 28.03
C HIS A 14 -0.28 2.18 26.99
N ALA A 15 0.03 2.38 25.70
CA ALA A 15 -0.29 1.41 24.64
C ALA A 15 0.70 0.23 24.67
N MET A 16 0.52 -0.68 25.62
CA MET A 16 1.44 -1.80 25.87
C MET A 16 0.87 -3.12 25.34
N ILE A 17 1.78 -3.98 24.89
CA ILE A 17 1.51 -5.38 24.57
C ILE A 17 2.52 -6.27 25.32
N PRO A 18 2.14 -7.50 25.72
CA PRO A 18 3.08 -8.40 26.38
C PRO A 18 4.29 -8.73 25.49
N VAL A 19 5.49 -8.54 26.01
CA VAL A 19 6.76 -8.85 25.28
C VAL A 19 6.88 -10.32 24.91
N VAL A 20 6.22 -11.22 25.65
CA VAL A 20 6.19 -12.66 25.37
C VAL A 20 5.15 -13.06 24.33
N SER A 21 4.42 -12.11 23.75
CA SER A 21 3.41 -12.39 22.73
C SER A 21 4.05 -12.91 21.44
N LYS A 22 3.39 -13.84 20.75
CA LYS A 22 3.83 -14.31 19.43
C LYS A 22 3.97 -13.18 18.42
N ALA A 23 3.18 -12.13 18.56
CA ALA A 23 3.25 -10.93 17.72
C ALA A 23 4.60 -10.21 17.89
N PHE A 24 5.08 -10.07 19.11
CA PHE A 24 6.37 -9.44 19.38
C PHE A 24 7.55 -10.38 19.07
N LEU A 25 7.51 -11.62 19.57
CA LEU A 25 8.65 -12.57 19.45
C LEU A 25 8.86 -13.04 18.02
N PHE A 26 7.80 -13.24 17.25
CA PHE A 26 7.86 -13.91 15.94
C PHE A 26 7.22 -13.10 14.81
N GLY A 27 6.78 -11.86 15.07
CA GLY A 27 6.08 -11.05 14.07
C GLY A 27 4.71 -11.61 13.65
N PHE A 28 4.07 -12.44 14.51
CA PHE A 28 2.78 -13.10 14.22
C PHE A 28 1.63 -12.11 14.35
N ALA A 29 1.60 -11.16 13.43
CA ALA A 29 0.62 -10.09 13.35
C ALA A 29 0.43 -9.64 11.91
N VAL A 30 -0.78 -9.24 11.58
CA VAL A 30 -1.15 -8.63 10.29
C VAL A 30 -1.64 -7.21 10.51
N PHE A 31 -1.55 -6.39 9.47
CA PHE A 31 -1.97 -4.99 9.60
C PHE A 31 -2.57 -4.45 8.31
N GLU A 32 -3.33 -3.37 8.48
CA GLU A 32 -3.77 -2.52 7.39
C GLU A 32 -3.37 -1.07 7.64
N THR A 33 -3.15 -0.37 6.54
CA THR A 33 -3.05 1.09 6.51
C THR A 33 -4.18 1.59 5.62
N ILE A 34 -5.03 2.43 6.18
CA ILE A 34 -6.25 2.94 5.57
C ILE A 34 -6.21 4.45 5.68
N ARG A 35 -6.90 5.17 4.82
CA ARG A 35 -7.04 6.63 4.96
C ARG A 35 -8.49 7.06 4.77
N THR A 36 -8.78 8.26 5.23
CA THR A 36 -10.02 8.95 4.91
C THR A 36 -9.86 9.84 3.68
N TYR A 37 -10.98 10.11 3.04
CA TYR A 37 -11.21 11.19 2.08
C TYR A 37 -12.54 11.85 2.46
N ASN A 38 -12.58 13.17 2.61
CA ASN A 38 -13.73 13.91 3.13
C ASN A 38 -14.24 13.31 4.47
N LYS A 39 -13.33 12.97 5.38
CA LYS A 39 -13.61 12.31 6.69
C LYS A 39 -14.24 10.92 6.58
N LYS A 40 -14.49 10.39 5.38
CA LYS A 40 -15.03 9.04 5.17
C LYS A 40 -13.90 8.05 4.93
N VAL A 41 -13.98 6.89 5.57
CA VAL A 41 -12.99 5.82 5.35
C VAL A 41 -13.22 5.21 3.97
N PHE A 42 -12.20 5.26 3.13
CA PHE A 42 -12.29 4.69 1.79
C PHE A 42 -12.16 3.16 1.85
N ARG A 43 -13.15 2.43 1.29
CA ARG A 43 -13.16 0.96 1.11
C ARG A 43 -12.84 0.16 2.39
N LEU A 44 -13.32 0.59 3.56
CA LEU A 44 -13.01 -0.05 4.85
C LEU A 44 -13.27 -1.56 4.83
N ASN A 45 -14.38 -2.01 4.23
CA ASN A 45 -14.72 -3.43 4.15
C ASN A 45 -13.63 -4.24 3.43
N ASP A 46 -13.09 -3.72 2.32
CA ASP A 46 -12.08 -4.42 1.51
C ASP A 46 -10.75 -4.53 2.27
N TYR A 47 -10.35 -3.45 2.98
CA TYR A 47 -9.17 -3.50 3.84
C TYR A 47 -9.32 -4.51 4.97
N LEU A 48 -10.47 -4.54 5.63
CA LEU A 48 -10.71 -5.50 6.70
C LEU A 48 -10.82 -6.94 6.16
N ALA A 49 -11.45 -7.15 5.00
CA ALA A 49 -11.47 -8.46 4.36
C ALA A 49 -10.05 -8.98 4.13
N ARG A 50 -9.17 -8.14 3.54
CA ARG A 50 -7.75 -8.51 3.33
C ARG A 50 -7.00 -8.74 4.65
N LEU A 51 -7.30 -7.97 5.70
CA LEU A 51 -6.72 -8.18 7.03
C LEU A 51 -7.02 -9.59 7.56
N TYR A 52 -8.27 -10.04 7.45
CA TYR A 52 -8.69 -11.37 7.92
C TYR A 52 -8.16 -12.50 7.02
N VAL A 53 -8.13 -12.31 5.70
CA VAL A 53 -7.46 -13.24 4.77
C VAL A 53 -5.97 -13.37 5.11
N SER A 54 -5.31 -12.26 5.43
CA SER A 54 -3.90 -12.30 5.87
C SER A 54 -3.72 -13.05 7.19
N ALA A 55 -4.64 -12.93 8.14
CA ALA A 55 -4.61 -13.67 9.41
C ALA A 55 -4.79 -15.16 9.18
N GLU A 56 -5.74 -15.56 8.32
CA GLU A 56 -5.99 -16.95 7.93
C GLU A 56 -4.76 -17.56 7.25
N MET A 57 -4.15 -16.85 6.30
CA MET A 57 -2.93 -17.30 5.62
C MET A 57 -1.70 -17.41 6.55
N MET A 58 -1.72 -16.71 7.70
CA MET A 58 -0.73 -16.85 8.77
C MET A 58 -1.13 -17.88 9.83
N ASP A 59 -2.18 -18.65 9.57
CA ASP A 59 -2.67 -19.72 10.46
C ASP A 59 -2.98 -19.25 11.89
N PHE A 60 -3.65 -18.07 12.02
CA PHE A 60 -4.21 -17.69 13.31
C PHE A 60 -5.63 -17.17 13.20
N LYS A 61 -6.46 -17.54 14.20
CA LYS A 61 -7.82 -17.05 14.34
C LYS A 61 -7.87 -15.92 15.38
N PRO A 62 -8.16 -14.67 14.93
CA PRO A 62 -8.24 -13.56 15.87
C PRO A 62 -9.42 -13.68 16.83
N LYS A 63 -9.25 -13.24 18.09
CA LYS A 63 -10.36 -13.09 19.04
C LYS A 63 -11.33 -11.98 18.63
N TRP A 64 -10.84 -10.97 17.91
CA TRP A 64 -11.63 -9.88 17.38
C TRP A 64 -12.19 -10.28 16.01
N GLY A 65 -13.52 -10.44 15.93
CA GLY A 65 -14.20 -10.74 14.68
C GLY A 65 -14.40 -9.48 13.81
N PHE A 66 -14.64 -9.68 12.52
CA PHE A 66 -14.76 -8.63 11.51
C PHE A 66 -15.70 -7.48 11.94
N LYS A 67 -16.92 -7.79 12.34
CA LYS A 67 -17.92 -6.77 12.76
C LYS A 67 -17.44 -5.93 13.93
N LYS A 68 -16.78 -6.55 14.92
CA LYS A 68 -16.22 -5.83 16.09
C LYS A 68 -15.06 -4.95 15.70
N THR A 69 -14.17 -5.43 14.81
CA THR A 69 -13.06 -4.65 14.29
C THR A 69 -13.55 -3.45 13.47
N TYR A 70 -14.54 -3.64 12.62
CA TYR A 70 -15.18 -2.55 11.88
C TYR A 70 -15.75 -1.47 12.82
N ALA A 71 -16.56 -1.90 13.78
CA ALA A 71 -17.16 -0.98 14.76
C ALA A 71 -16.10 -0.21 15.56
N GLU A 72 -14.99 -0.89 15.93
CA GLU A 72 -13.90 -0.25 16.66
C GLU A 72 -13.17 0.79 15.81
N VAL A 73 -12.87 0.50 14.56
CA VAL A 73 -12.26 1.49 13.65
C VAL A 73 -13.14 2.73 13.52
N VAL A 74 -14.45 2.55 13.31
CA VAL A 74 -15.39 3.66 13.19
C VAL A 74 -15.50 4.44 14.51
N ARG A 75 -15.54 3.75 15.65
CA ARG A 75 -15.59 4.38 16.97
C ARG A 75 -14.37 5.24 17.25
N VAL A 76 -13.16 4.69 17.02
CA VAL A 76 -11.91 5.41 17.28
C VAL A 76 -11.75 6.58 16.32
N LEU A 77 -12.23 6.45 15.07
CA LEU A 77 -12.16 7.54 14.09
C LEU A 77 -13.03 8.75 14.50
N LYS A 78 -14.16 8.53 15.17
CA LYS A 78 -15.03 9.63 15.68
C LYS A 78 -14.31 10.54 16.67
N GLU A 79 -13.31 10.03 17.38
CA GLU A 79 -12.48 10.82 18.30
C GLU A 79 -11.47 11.71 17.56
N SER A 80 -11.30 11.51 16.24
CA SER A 80 -10.35 12.26 15.44
C SER A 80 -10.89 13.63 15.07
N LYS A 81 -10.09 14.66 15.33
CA LYS A 81 -10.36 16.06 14.93
C LYS A 81 -9.72 16.44 13.60
N TRP A 82 -8.94 15.56 13.00
CA TRP A 82 -8.25 15.84 11.75
C TRP A 82 -9.21 15.80 10.56
N PRO A 83 -9.05 16.69 9.58
CA PRO A 83 -9.85 16.67 8.35
C PRO A 83 -9.64 15.37 7.57
N GLU A 84 -8.39 14.91 7.52
CA GLU A 84 -8.04 13.62 6.95
C GLU A 84 -7.13 12.83 7.90
N ALA A 85 -7.40 11.54 7.97
CA ALA A 85 -6.75 10.63 8.90
C ALA A 85 -6.08 9.45 8.19
N LYS A 86 -4.91 9.07 8.70
CA LYS A 86 -4.29 7.78 8.43
C LYS A 86 -4.61 6.84 9.58
N ILE A 87 -5.17 5.70 9.26
CA ILE A 87 -5.63 4.68 10.20
C ILE A 87 -4.75 3.46 10.03
N ARG A 88 -4.19 2.94 11.11
CA ARG A 88 -3.55 1.63 11.13
C ARG A 88 -4.36 0.68 12.00
N VAL A 89 -4.67 -0.48 11.44
CA VAL A 89 -5.33 -1.57 12.16
C VAL A 89 -4.34 -2.71 12.24
N ILE A 90 -3.98 -3.12 13.45
CA ILE A 90 -3.09 -4.26 13.70
C ILE A 90 -3.90 -5.34 14.39
N LEU A 91 -3.82 -6.54 13.87
CA LEU A 91 -4.55 -7.69 14.38
C LEU A 91 -3.57 -8.83 14.69
N THR A 92 -3.66 -9.31 15.92
CA THR A 92 -2.97 -10.52 16.39
C THR A 92 -4.00 -11.56 16.79
N GLN A 93 -3.57 -12.72 17.24
CA GLN A 93 -4.50 -13.71 17.78
C GLN A 93 -5.33 -13.16 18.96
N HIS A 94 -4.73 -12.30 19.79
CA HIS A 94 -5.37 -11.83 21.04
C HIS A 94 -5.73 -10.35 21.05
N ASN A 95 -5.01 -9.52 20.27
CA ASN A 95 -5.14 -8.07 20.36
C ASN A 95 -5.61 -7.46 19.03
N LEU A 96 -6.46 -6.45 19.18
CA LEU A 96 -6.77 -5.48 18.15
C LEU A 96 -6.19 -4.13 18.58
N ILE A 97 -5.37 -3.53 17.72
CA ILE A 97 -4.82 -2.20 17.93
C ILE A 97 -5.26 -1.33 16.76
N VAL A 98 -5.87 -0.19 17.06
CA VAL A 98 -6.24 0.81 16.06
C VAL A 98 -5.52 2.10 16.40
N THR A 99 -4.70 2.61 15.48
CA THR A 99 -4.07 3.92 15.63
C THR A 99 -4.57 4.87 14.56
N ILE A 100 -4.82 6.12 14.97
CA ILE A 100 -5.25 7.18 14.06
C ILE A 100 -4.33 8.38 14.23
N GLU A 101 -3.83 8.88 13.12
CA GLU A 101 -2.99 10.06 13.05
C GLU A 101 -3.41 10.98 11.90
N LYS A 102 -2.98 12.23 11.95
CA LYS A 102 -3.20 13.16 10.85
C LYS A 102 -2.59 12.60 9.57
N MET A 103 -3.37 12.59 8.49
CA MET A 103 -2.83 12.25 7.18
C MET A 103 -1.78 13.28 6.76
N LYS A 104 -0.59 12.80 6.37
CA LYS A 104 0.45 13.64 5.78
C LYS A 104 0.35 13.54 4.26
N GLU A 105 -0.14 14.59 3.64
CA GLU A 105 -0.21 14.63 2.18
C GLU A 105 1.20 14.65 1.58
N LYS A 106 1.31 14.08 0.39
CA LYS A 106 2.56 14.11 -0.37
C LYS A 106 2.71 15.46 -1.07
N ALA A 107 3.94 15.86 -1.31
CA ALA A 107 4.23 17.08 -2.04
C ALA A 107 3.63 17.02 -3.46
N LYS A 108 3.03 18.12 -3.91
CA LYS A 108 2.35 18.22 -5.21
C LYS A 108 3.30 17.92 -6.37
N GLU A 109 4.56 18.31 -6.22
CA GLU A 109 5.63 18.07 -7.18
C GLU A 109 5.84 16.58 -7.49
N MET A 110 5.58 15.69 -6.52
CA MET A 110 5.70 14.23 -6.74
C MET A 110 4.67 13.72 -7.74
N TYR A 111 3.51 14.35 -7.81
CA TYR A 111 2.46 14.00 -8.77
C TYR A 111 2.67 14.68 -10.13
N GLU A 112 3.23 15.87 -10.15
CA GLU A 112 3.48 16.66 -11.37
C GLU A 112 4.75 16.22 -12.10
N LYS A 113 5.84 15.96 -11.35
CA LYS A 113 7.15 15.64 -11.90
C LYS A 113 7.46 14.15 -11.89
N GLY A 114 6.70 13.36 -11.11
CA GLY A 114 6.96 11.96 -10.86
C GLY A 114 8.07 11.71 -9.84
N VAL A 115 8.23 10.43 -9.47
CA VAL A 115 9.22 9.98 -8.48
C VAL A 115 10.25 9.04 -9.12
N LYS A 116 11.34 8.80 -8.39
CA LYS A 116 12.40 7.85 -8.76
C LYS A 116 12.26 6.56 -7.98
N LEU A 117 12.55 5.44 -8.60
CA LEU A 117 12.73 4.15 -7.95
C LEU A 117 14.18 3.69 -8.04
N VAL A 118 14.54 2.79 -7.13
CA VAL A 118 15.79 2.01 -7.21
C VAL A 118 15.45 0.53 -7.13
N SER A 119 16.16 -0.29 -7.88
CA SER A 119 15.98 -1.73 -7.81
C SER A 119 16.54 -2.32 -6.52
N TYR A 120 15.87 -3.34 -5.99
CA TYR A 120 16.33 -4.07 -4.80
C TYR A 120 16.14 -5.57 -5.02
N PRO A 121 17.21 -6.39 -4.90
CA PRO A 121 17.12 -7.82 -5.18
C PRO A 121 16.34 -8.55 -4.09
N GLY A 122 15.37 -9.36 -4.52
CA GLY A 122 14.58 -10.22 -3.66
C GLY A 122 13.07 -9.97 -3.77
N LYS A 123 12.31 -10.72 -2.98
CA LYS A 123 10.85 -10.63 -2.87
C LYS A 123 10.41 -10.92 -1.45
N ARG A 124 9.18 -10.57 -1.10
CA ARG A 124 8.60 -10.93 0.20
C ARG A 124 8.58 -12.44 0.41
N THR A 125 8.79 -12.88 1.65
CA THR A 125 8.75 -14.30 2.00
C THR A 125 7.35 -14.90 1.92
N ILE A 126 6.33 -14.11 2.31
CA ILE A 126 4.90 -14.49 2.23
C ILE A 126 4.19 -13.35 1.48
N PRO A 127 4.27 -13.33 0.13
CA PRO A 127 3.92 -12.14 -0.65
C PRO A 127 2.46 -11.68 -0.50
N ARG A 128 1.53 -12.62 -0.38
CA ARG A 128 0.09 -12.31 -0.28
C ARG A 128 -0.35 -11.82 1.10
N VAL A 129 0.50 -11.97 2.10
CA VAL A 129 0.20 -11.59 3.48
C VAL A 129 0.71 -10.19 3.78
N LYS A 130 -0.19 -9.34 4.27
CA LYS A 130 0.18 -8.03 4.80
C LYS A 130 0.59 -8.15 6.27
N LYS A 131 1.77 -8.78 6.50
CA LYS A 131 2.32 -9.01 7.83
C LYS A 131 2.92 -7.74 8.42
N LEU A 132 2.78 -7.55 9.73
CA LEU A 132 3.23 -6.36 10.44
C LEU A 132 4.75 -6.18 10.37
N MET A 133 5.50 -7.22 10.65
CA MET A 133 6.97 -7.20 10.66
C MET A 133 7.48 -7.78 9.35
N ASP A 134 8.06 -6.94 8.52
CA ASP A 134 8.74 -7.33 7.28
C ASP A 134 10.09 -6.61 7.17
N PRO A 135 11.13 -7.14 7.84
CA PRO A 135 12.46 -6.55 7.81
C PRO A 135 13.02 -6.37 6.39
N PHE A 136 12.70 -7.30 5.49
CA PHE A 136 13.11 -7.22 4.09
C PHE A 136 12.58 -5.95 3.42
N CYS A 137 11.28 -5.68 3.54
CA CYS A 137 10.70 -4.46 2.97
C CYS A 137 11.19 -3.19 3.65
N TYR A 138 11.44 -3.26 4.96
CA TYR A 138 12.03 -2.14 5.70
C TYR A 138 13.44 -1.81 5.18
N LEU A 139 14.30 -2.81 5.02
CA LEU A 139 15.65 -2.64 4.49
C LEU A 139 15.65 -2.16 3.03
N ALA A 140 14.76 -2.70 2.20
CA ALA A 140 14.59 -2.26 0.82
C ALA A 140 14.20 -0.76 0.76
N LYS A 141 13.23 -0.35 1.59
CA LYS A 141 12.81 1.05 1.67
C LYS A 141 13.93 1.98 2.14
N ARG A 142 14.68 1.56 3.17
CA ARG A 142 15.83 2.33 3.67
C ARG A 142 16.90 2.48 2.57
N HIS A 143 17.20 1.43 1.83
CA HIS A 143 18.11 1.50 0.69
C HIS A 143 17.63 2.52 -0.36
N ALA A 144 16.33 2.54 -0.68
CA ALA A 144 15.79 3.54 -1.59
C ALA A 144 16.02 4.97 -1.09
N GLU A 145 15.80 5.21 0.20
CA GLU A 145 16.01 6.52 0.83
C GLU A 145 17.49 6.93 0.80
N GLU A 146 18.41 6.01 1.07
CA GLU A 146 19.86 6.21 0.98
C GLU A 146 20.31 6.54 -0.47
N CYS A 147 19.62 5.99 -1.49
CA CYS A 147 19.84 6.28 -2.91
C CYS A 147 19.09 7.54 -3.41
N GLY A 148 18.38 8.27 -2.54
CA GLY A 148 17.56 9.43 -2.94
C GLY A 148 16.34 9.06 -3.79
N ALA A 149 15.91 7.79 -3.76
CA ALA A 149 14.72 7.29 -4.44
C ALA A 149 13.50 7.26 -3.52
N TYR A 150 12.30 7.39 -4.12
CA TYR A 150 11.05 7.35 -3.37
C TYR A 150 10.73 5.95 -2.84
N GLU A 151 11.04 4.90 -3.62
CA GLU A 151 10.65 3.54 -3.26
C GLU A 151 11.62 2.52 -3.89
N ALA A 152 11.70 1.32 -3.29
CA ALA A 152 12.50 0.21 -3.80
C ALA A 152 11.64 -0.74 -4.62
N LEU A 153 12.08 -1.02 -5.85
CA LEU A 153 11.47 -1.98 -6.76
C LEU A 153 12.03 -3.38 -6.51
N LEU A 154 11.20 -4.30 -6.07
CA LEU A 154 11.60 -5.66 -5.73
C LEU A 154 11.72 -6.54 -6.98
N ILE A 155 12.89 -7.14 -7.15
CA ILE A 155 13.23 -7.99 -8.32
C ILE A 155 13.58 -9.38 -7.82
N ASP A 156 12.84 -10.39 -8.28
CA ASP A 156 13.09 -11.77 -7.90
C ASP A 156 14.40 -12.34 -8.51
N PRO A 157 14.90 -13.50 -8.05
CA PRO A 157 16.11 -14.11 -8.60
C PRO A 157 16.04 -14.46 -10.09
N LYS A 158 14.84 -14.54 -10.67
CA LYS A 158 14.64 -14.76 -12.12
C LYS A 158 14.51 -13.45 -12.90
N MET A 159 14.83 -12.33 -12.27
CA MET A 159 14.75 -10.96 -12.82
C MET A 159 13.32 -10.50 -13.15
N TYR A 160 12.29 -11.10 -12.59
CA TYR A 160 10.92 -10.61 -12.69
C TYR A 160 10.63 -9.54 -11.66
N ILE A 161 9.94 -8.50 -12.10
CA ILE A 161 9.38 -7.47 -11.23
C ILE A 161 8.22 -8.07 -10.44
N ARG A 162 8.14 -7.72 -9.15
CA ARG A 162 7.04 -8.11 -8.27
C ARG A 162 6.21 -6.90 -7.87
N GLU A 163 6.67 -6.16 -6.93
CA GLU A 163 6.06 -4.94 -6.42
C GLU A 163 7.15 -4.03 -5.84
N CYS A 164 6.82 -2.90 -5.29
CA CYS A 164 7.76 -2.14 -4.47
C CYS A 164 7.70 -2.56 -3.00
N ALA A 165 8.62 -2.08 -2.16
CA ALA A 165 8.63 -2.43 -0.74
C ALA A 165 7.29 -2.13 -0.05
N TYR A 166 6.64 -0.99 -0.39
CA TYR A 166 5.35 -0.60 0.18
C TYR A 166 4.29 -0.16 -0.85
N ALA A 167 4.48 -0.47 -2.14
CA ALA A 167 3.55 -0.10 -3.21
C ALA A 167 3.45 -1.20 -4.27
N ASN A 168 2.33 -1.28 -4.99
CA ASN A 168 2.25 -2.07 -6.21
C ASN A 168 2.71 -1.23 -7.40
N ILE A 169 3.14 -1.88 -8.48
CA ILE A 169 3.63 -1.25 -9.69
C ILE A 169 2.72 -1.55 -10.89
N PHE A 170 2.58 -0.56 -11.74
CA PHE A 170 1.94 -0.63 -13.05
C PHE A 170 2.88 -0.06 -14.11
N TRP A 171 2.75 -0.55 -15.33
CA TRP A 171 3.40 0.03 -16.49
C TRP A 171 2.47 0.06 -17.69
N VAL A 172 2.76 0.98 -18.61
CA VAL A 172 2.04 1.14 -19.88
C VAL A 172 3.01 0.82 -21.01
N ASP A 173 2.56 0.03 -21.96
CA ASP A 173 3.29 -0.28 -23.18
C ASP A 173 2.28 -0.34 -24.33
N GLY A 174 2.52 0.44 -25.41
CA GLY A 174 1.61 0.58 -26.53
C GLY A 174 0.18 1.01 -26.15
N GLY A 175 0.04 1.85 -25.11
CA GLY A 175 -1.25 2.34 -24.61
C GLY A 175 -2.05 1.34 -23.78
N LYS A 176 -1.53 0.13 -23.56
CA LYS A 176 -2.14 -0.91 -22.72
C LYS A 176 -1.52 -0.90 -21.33
N LEU A 177 -2.35 -1.06 -20.31
CA LEU A 177 -1.93 -1.10 -18.91
C LEU A 177 -1.57 -2.53 -18.51
N TYR A 178 -0.53 -2.64 -17.68
CA TYR A 178 -0.07 -3.91 -17.14
C TYR A 178 0.23 -3.79 -15.66
N THR A 179 0.06 -4.89 -14.94
CA THR A 179 0.56 -5.11 -13.59
C THR A 179 0.80 -6.60 -13.38
N THR A 180 1.31 -7.02 -12.23
CA THR A 180 1.46 -8.46 -11.95
C THR A 180 0.48 -8.94 -10.88
N ASN A 181 0.09 -10.22 -10.97
CA ASN A 181 -0.69 -10.94 -9.94
C ASN A 181 0.16 -11.94 -9.15
N LYS A 182 1.45 -12.05 -9.49
CA LYS A 182 2.31 -13.09 -8.93
C LYS A 182 3.20 -12.56 -7.83
N ASP A 183 3.16 -13.20 -6.66
CA ASP A 183 4.04 -12.92 -5.52
C ASP A 183 4.00 -11.45 -5.04
N ILE A 184 2.79 -10.90 -4.88
CA ILE A 184 2.54 -9.53 -4.42
C ILE A 184 1.47 -9.47 -3.34
N VAL A 185 1.40 -8.36 -2.61
CA VAL A 185 0.21 -7.98 -1.84
C VAL A 185 -0.84 -7.44 -2.81
N PHE A 186 -2.06 -7.98 -2.79
CA PHE A 186 -3.16 -7.39 -3.57
C PHE A 186 -3.61 -6.08 -2.95
N GLY A 187 -3.08 -4.97 -3.47
CA GLY A 187 -3.34 -3.62 -2.96
C GLY A 187 -4.77 -3.17 -3.23
N ILE A 188 -5.46 -2.58 -2.24
CA ILE A 188 -6.80 -2.03 -2.44
C ILE A 188 -6.75 -0.86 -3.45
N THR A 189 -5.74 -0.01 -3.38
CA THR A 189 -5.52 1.04 -4.38
C THR A 189 -5.22 0.44 -5.76
N ARG A 190 -4.45 -0.66 -5.82
CA ARG A 190 -4.22 -1.39 -7.08
C ARG A 190 -5.52 -1.89 -7.70
N GLU A 191 -6.38 -2.55 -6.93
CA GLU A 191 -7.68 -3.04 -7.42
C GLU A 191 -8.56 -1.88 -7.89
N THR A 192 -8.57 -0.76 -7.15
CA THR A 192 -9.28 0.46 -7.55
C THR A 192 -8.79 0.97 -8.92
N VAL A 193 -7.48 0.95 -9.17
CA VAL A 193 -6.91 1.37 -10.47
C VAL A 193 -7.33 0.43 -11.59
N VAL A 194 -7.36 -0.89 -11.35
CA VAL A 194 -7.85 -1.87 -12.34
C VAL A 194 -9.33 -1.63 -12.68
N GLU A 195 -10.16 -1.37 -11.66
CA GLU A 195 -11.58 -1.02 -11.85
C GLU A 195 -11.73 0.27 -12.66
N LEU A 196 -10.92 1.30 -12.37
CA LEU A 196 -10.94 2.56 -13.11
C LEU A 196 -10.44 2.41 -14.55
N ALA A 197 -9.42 1.60 -14.78
CA ALA A 197 -8.94 1.30 -16.13
C ALA A 197 -10.06 0.69 -16.99
N GLY A 198 -10.81 -0.26 -16.44
CA GLY A 198 -11.98 -0.82 -17.12
C GLY A 198 -13.06 0.22 -17.45
N LYS A 199 -13.34 1.17 -16.54
CA LYS A 199 -14.30 2.26 -16.77
C LYS A 199 -13.82 3.29 -17.81
N LEU A 200 -12.53 3.37 -18.05
CA LEU A 200 -11.90 4.27 -19.02
C LEU A 200 -11.56 3.57 -20.36
N ASP A 201 -12.04 2.32 -20.54
CA ASP A 201 -11.72 1.48 -21.70
C ASP A 201 -10.21 1.25 -21.92
N ILE A 202 -9.44 1.26 -20.83
CA ILE A 202 -8.01 0.94 -20.83
C ILE A 202 -7.88 -0.56 -20.53
N LYS A 203 -7.43 -1.34 -21.50
CA LYS A 203 -7.17 -2.78 -21.30
C LYS A 203 -6.05 -2.96 -20.27
N CYS A 204 -6.28 -3.80 -19.26
CA CYS A 204 -5.32 -4.11 -18.23
C CYS A 204 -5.01 -5.62 -18.24
N ASP A 205 -3.72 -5.96 -18.41
CA ASP A 205 -3.22 -7.33 -18.30
C ASP A 205 -2.38 -7.52 -17.03
N PHE A 206 -2.24 -8.78 -16.65
CA PHE A 206 -1.61 -9.19 -15.39
C PHE A 206 -0.33 -10.01 -15.62
N ASP A 207 0.28 -9.87 -16.78
CA ASP A 207 1.51 -10.56 -17.14
C ASP A 207 2.69 -9.99 -16.38
N GLY A 208 3.55 -10.89 -15.90
CA GLY A 208 4.80 -10.47 -15.25
C GLY A 208 5.80 -9.95 -16.31
N ILE A 209 6.62 -9.00 -15.93
CA ILE A 209 7.65 -8.43 -16.78
C ILE A 209 9.04 -8.61 -16.15
N LYS A 210 10.07 -8.82 -16.98
CA LYS A 210 11.46 -8.78 -16.52
C LYS A 210 11.94 -7.35 -16.39
N TYR A 211 12.86 -7.12 -15.46
CA TYR A 211 13.41 -5.80 -15.16
C TYR A 211 13.90 -5.05 -16.41
N LYS A 212 14.72 -5.71 -17.26
CA LYS A 212 15.23 -5.08 -18.49
C LYS A 212 14.13 -4.62 -19.44
N SER A 213 13.03 -5.38 -19.54
CA SER A 213 11.88 -5.02 -20.38
C SER A 213 11.07 -3.88 -19.79
N LEU A 214 10.90 -3.85 -18.45
CA LEU A 214 10.23 -2.77 -17.75
C LEU A 214 10.86 -1.39 -18.03
N LEU A 215 12.19 -1.34 -18.15
CA LEU A 215 12.91 -0.09 -18.42
C LEU A 215 12.60 0.53 -19.81
N ASN A 216 11.93 -0.21 -20.68
CA ASN A 216 11.49 0.26 -22.01
C ASN A 216 9.99 0.59 -22.05
N ALA A 217 9.28 0.52 -20.91
CA ALA A 217 7.87 0.91 -20.82
C ALA A 217 7.67 2.39 -21.19
N ASP A 218 6.52 2.72 -21.79
CA ASP A 218 6.14 4.09 -22.11
C ASP A 218 5.90 4.92 -20.87
N GLU A 219 5.21 4.34 -19.87
CA GLU A 219 4.88 4.97 -18.60
C GLU A 219 4.99 3.94 -17.46
N ILE A 220 5.37 4.40 -16.28
CA ILE A 220 5.31 3.60 -15.04
C ILE A 220 4.67 4.43 -13.95
N PHE A 221 3.89 3.79 -13.08
CA PHE A 221 3.42 4.39 -11.84
C PHE A 221 3.30 3.33 -10.73
N ILE A 222 3.28 3.80 -9.50
CA ILE A 222 3.06 2.96 -8.33
C ILE A 222 1.77 3.35 -7.61
N THR A 223 1.19 2.39 -6.87
CA THR A 223 -0.04 2.60 -6.11
C THR A 223 0.14 2.28 -4.64
N GLN A 224 -0.31 3.17 -3.78
CA GLN A 224 -0.18 3.06 -2.34
C GLN A 224 -1.35 3.75 -1.64
N THR A 225 -1.81 3.25 -0.51
CA THR A 225 -2.96 3.82 0.23
C THR A 225 -2.75 5.30 0.57
N THR A 226 -1.54 5.69 0.98
CA THR A 226 -1.26 7.05 1.47
C THR A 226 -0.96 8.07 0.38
N SER A 227 -0.68 7.61 -0.84
CA SER A 227 -0.35 8.48 -1.98
C SER A 227 -1.26 8.30 -3.19
N GLY A 228 -2.16 7.30 -3.18
CA GLY A 228 -2.95 6.98 -4.37
C GLY A 228 -2.07 6.46 -5.49
N ILE A 229 -2.08 7.15 -6.62
CA ILE A 229 -1.26 6.87 -7.82
C ILE A 229 -0.10 7.86 -7.85
N LEU A 230 1.14 7.36 -7.87
CA LEU A 230 2.35 8.18 -8.04
C LEU A 230 3.08 7.80 -9.33
N PRO A 231 3.27 8.74 -10.26
CA PRO A 231 4.03 8.51 -11.49
C PRO A 231 5.50 8.22 -11.19
N VAL A 232 6.10 7.31 -11.97
CA VAL A 232 7.53 6.99 -11.90
C VAL A 232 8.20 7.43 -13.20
N VAL A 233 9.24 8.23 -13.11
CA VAL A 233 9.94 8.82 -14.26
C VAL A 233 11.38 8.35 -14.40
N GLU A 234 11.90 7.65 -13.38
CA GLU A 234 13.28 7.15 -13.37
C GLU A 234 13.38 5.86 -12.54
N ILE A 235 14.16 4.88 -13.03
CA ILE A 235 14.55 3.68 -12.28
C ILE A 235 16.05 3.50 -12.44
N ASP A 236 16.80 3.38 -11.35
CA ASP A 236 18.28 3.20 -11.33
C ASP A 236 19.04 4.20 -12.23
N GLY A 237 18.62 5.49 -12.16
CA GLY A 237 19.22 6.57 -12.97
C GLY A 237 18.78 6.58 -14.45
N ARG A 238 18.00 5.59 -14.90
CA ARG A 238 17.47 5.53 -16.26
C ARG A 238 16.08 6.15 -16.34
N LYS A 239 15.90 7.12 -17.21
CA LYS A 239 14.60 7.72 -17.51
C LYS A 239 13.65 6.69 -18.13
N ILE A 240 12.38 6.74 -17.71
CA ILE A 240 11.29 5.93 -18.23
C ILE A 240 10.52 6.74 -19.28
N GLY A 241 10.28 6.13 -20.45
CA GLY A 241 9.61 6.79 -21.56
C GLY A 241 10.28 8.13 -21.90
N ALA A 242 9.52 9.19 -21.96
CA ALA A 242 10.02 10.54 -22.23
C ALA A 242 10.58 11.26 -20.96
N GLY A 243 10.64 10.60 -19.80
CA GLY A 243 11.14 11.17 -18.56
C GLY A 243 10.17 12.14 -17.88
N HIS A 244 8.89 12.08 -18.22
CA HIS A 244 7.81 12.86 -17.61
C HIS A 244 6.53 12.02 -17.46
N VAL A 245 5.56 12.54 -16.73
CA VAL A 245 4.29 11.85 -16.46
C VAL A 245 3.50 11.63 -17.75
N GLY A 246 3.19 10.38 -18.07
CA GLY A 246 2.49 10.00 -19.29
C GLY A 246 0.98 10.25 -19.24
N SER A 247 0.34 10.14 -20.40
CA SER A 247 -1.07 10.48 -20.60
C SER A 247 -2.04 9.48 -19.94
N VAL A 248 -1.72 8.18 -19.99
CA VAL A 248 -2.52 7.13 -19.36
C VAL A 248 -2.48 7.26 -17.85
N THR A 249 -1.28 7.49 -17.28
CA THR A 249 -1.11 7.76 -15.85
C THR A 249 -1.91 8.97 -15.41
N LYS A 250 -1.87 10.09 -16.14
CA LYS A 250 -2.66 11.31 -15.84
C LYS A 250 -4.16 11.05 -15.86
N ARG A 251 -4.67 10.28 -16.83
CA ARG A 251 -6.09 9.92 -16.90
C ARG A 251 -6.52 9.09 -15.68
N LEU A 252 -5.72 8.11 -15.28
CA LEU A 252 -5.99 7.27 -14.12
C LEU A 252 -5.89 8.07 -12.81
N MET A 253 -4.91 8.98 -12.68
CA MET A 253 -4.79 9.87 -11.52
C MET A 253 -6.04 10.75 -11.37
N LYS A 254 -6.50 11.37 -12.45
CA LYS A 254 -7.71 12.20 -12.46
C LYS A 254 -8.95 11.38 -12.06
N ALA A 255 -9.15 10.21 -12.66
CA ALA A 255 -10.28 9.35 -12.34
C ALA A 255 -10.23 8.84 -10.88
N PHE A 256 -9.04 8.55 -10.36
CA PHE A 256 -8.87 8.18 -8.96
C PHE A 256 -9.22 9.33 -8.02
N GLU A 257 -8.74 10.54 -8.30
CA GLU A 257 -9.05 11.74 -7.53
C GLU A 257 -10.56 12.04 -7.52
N GLU A 258 -11.21 12.01 -8.68
CA GLU A 258 -12.66 12.16 -8.80
C GLU A 258 -13.41 11.11 -7.97
N LEU A 259 -12.97 9.85 -7.99
CA LEU A 259 -13.60 8.77 -7.22
C LEU A 259 -13.49 8.99 -5.70
N VAL A 260 -12.32 9.33 -5.21
CA VAL A 260 -12.07 9.37 -3.76
C VAL A 260 -12.55 10.67 -3.10
N TRP A 261 -12.66 11.76 -3.86
CA TRP A 261 -13.15 13.06 -3.39
C TRP A 261 -14.62 13.34 -3.74
N GLN A 262 -15.35 12.34 -4.30
CA GLN A 262 -16.80 12.49 -4.51
C GLN A 262 -17.51 12.88 -3.20
N LYS A 263 -18.34 13.93 -3.29
CA LYS A 263 -19.09 14.50 -2.15
C LYS A 263 -20.21 13.59 -1.66
#